data_77dd3326fd6d60ad4c5dc7c9523566cb
#
_entry.id   77dd3326fd6d60ad4c5dc7c9523566cb
#
_cell.length_a   1.000
_cell.length_b   1.000
_cell.length_c   1.000
_cell.angle_alpha   90.00
_cell.angle_beta   90.00
_cell.angle_gamma   90.00
#
_symmetry.space_group_name_H-M   'P 1'
#
loop_
_entity.id
_entity.type
_entity.pdbx_description
1 polymer ?
#
loop_
_entity_poly.entity_id
_entity_poly.type
_entity_poly.pdbx_seq_one_letter_code
_entity_poly.pdbx_strand_id
1 'polypeptide(L)'
;MQTAITARDFFAAKLQFETDPSDLAADRASATPPLVIDVRSDAAWSQGRIPGAVHVPNAELAERASSVAPDLNAPIAVYCWGPGCNGSTRGALTLASLGYTNVKEVIGGFEYWAREGLAVVSDTGRSRQAPDPLTAPVA
;
A
#
# COMPACT_ATOMS: atom_id res chain seq x y z
N MET A 1 30.44 -7.13 -12.07
CA MET A 1 30.52 -7.26 -10.61
C MET A 1 29.45 -6.39 -9.97
N GLN A 2 28.66 -6.97 -9.10
CA GLN A 2 27.58 -6.22 -8.43
C GLN A 2 28.15 -5.46 -7.23
N THR A 3 27.85 -4.17 -7.15
CA THR A 3 28.27 -3.34 -6.04
C THR A 3 27.38 -3.62 -4.81
N ALA A 4 27.98 -3.79 -3.65
CA ALA A 4 27.25 -4.01 -2.41
C ALA A 4 26.44 -2.73 -2.05
N ILE A 5 25.22 -2.92 -1.55
CA ILE A 5 24.38 -1.82 -1.09
C ILE A 5 24.96 -1.31 0.24
N THR A 6 25.15 0.01 0.33
CA THR A 6 25.56 0.63 1.59
C THR A 6 24.36 0.85 2.51
N ALA A 7 24.60 1.03 3.81
CA ALA A 7 23.53 1.36 4.75
C ALA A 7 22.81 2.65 4.34
N ARG A 8 23.55 3.66 3.87
CA ARG A 8 22.98 4.92 3.38
C ARG A 8 22.00 4.66 2.23
N ASP A 9 22.41 3.87 1.24
CA ASP A 9 21.58 3.57 0.07
C ASP A 9 20.30 2.82 0.49
N PHE A 10 20.43 1.86 1.39
CA PHE A 10 19.29 1.08 1.88
C PHE A 10 18.28 1.96 2.63
N PHE A 11 18.74 2.78 3.57
CA PHE A 11 17.82 3.62 4.33
C PHE A 11 17.20 4.72 3.46
N ALA A 12 17.96 5.29 2.53
CA ALA A 12 17.39 6.22 1.55
C ALA A 12 16.32 5.56 0.68
N ALA A 13 16.56 4.32 0.26
CA ALA A 13 15.59 3.54 -0.50
C ALA A 13 14.32 3.24 0.34
N LYS A 14 14.48 2.89 1.61
CA LYS A 14 13.31 2.67 2.48
C LYS A 14 12.44 3.92 2.55
N LEU A 15 13.02 5.08 2.75
CA LEU A 15 12.27 6.33 2.82
C LEU A 15 11.60 6.68 1.49
N GLN A 16 12.18 6.29 0.37
CA GLN A 16 11.66 6.56 -0.95
C GLN A 16 10.55 5.59 -1.35
N PHE A 17 10.66 4.32 -1.01
CA PHE A 17 9.79 3.26 -1.53
C PHE A 17 8.85 2.64 -0.49
N GLU A 18 8.88 3.13 0.75
CA GLU A 18 7.94 2.72 1.79
C GLU A 18 7.08 3.89 2.24
N THR A 19 5.83 3.60 2.59
CA THR A 19 4.93 4.52 3.28
C THR A 19 4.24 3.75 4.41
N ASP A 20 3.39 4.43 5.18
CA ASP A 20 2.62 3.82 6.25
C ASP A 20 1.19 4.39 6.24
N PRO A 21 0.25 3.86 7.06
CA PRO A 21 -1.12 4.33 7.02
C PRO A 21 -1.29 5.83 7.25
N SER A 22 -0.57 6.41 8.20
CA SER A 22 -0.67 7.83 8.50
C SER A 22 -0.21 8.70 7.33
N ASP A 23 0.95 8.37 6.77
CA ASP A 23 1.51 9.09 5.62
C ASP A 23 0.65 8.87 4.37
N LEU A 24 0.15 7.65 4.16
CA LEU A 24 -0.75 7.37 3.04
C LEU A 24 -2.03 8.18 3.15
N ALA A 25 -2.63 8.28 4.33
CA ALA A 25 -3.82 9.08 4.54
C ALA A 25 -3.57 10.54 4.20
N ALA A 26 -2.40 11.08 4.59
CA ALA A 26 -2.00 12.44 4.25
C ALA A 26 -1.80 12.61 2.73
N ASP A 27 -1.13 11.67 2.09
CA ASP A 27 -0.87 11.71 0.65
C ASP A 27 -2.16 11.65 -0.16
N ARG A 28 -3.14 10.89 0.31
CA ARG A 28 -4.45 10.80 -0.35
C ARG A 28 -5.24 12.10 -0.30
N ALA A 29 -4.97 12.94 0.69
CA ALA A 29 -5.59 14.25 0.81
C ALA A 29 -4.81 15.35 0.07
N SER A 30 -3.69 15.02 -0.54
CA SER A 30 -2.83 15.96 -1.25
C SER A 30 -3.34 16.25 -2.66
N ALA A 31 -2.67 17.19 -3.35
CA ALA A 31 -2.99 17.54 -4.74
C ALA A 31 -2.61 16.41 -5.72
N THR A 32 -1.73 15.48 -5.31
CA THR A 32 -1.29 14.37 -6.14
C THR A 32 -1.48 13.04 -5.39
N PRO A 33 -2.75 12.63 -5.16
CA PRO A 33 -3.01 11.41 -4.41
C PRO A 33 -2.51 10.18 -5.17
N PRO A 34 -1.91 9.20 -4.46
CA PRO A 34 -1.49 7.97 -5.11
C PRO A 34 -2.69 7.08 -5.46
N LEU A 35 -2.52 6.28 -6.50
CA LEU A 35 -3.41 5.15 -6.74
C LEU A 35 -3.08 4.09 -5.69
N VAL A 36 -4.08 3.67 -4.91
CA VAL A 36 -3.91 2.64 -3.88
C VAL A 36 -4.36 1.30 -4.43
N ILE A 37 -3.47 0.32 -4.44
CA ILE A 37 -3.75 -1.03 -4.95
C ILE A 37 -3.73 -2.04 -3.81
N ASP A 38 -4.83 -2.77 -3.67
CA ASP A 38 -4.96 -3.90 -2.77
C ASP A 38 -4.62 -5.18 -3.53
N VAL A 39 -3.56 -5.86 -3.11
CA VAL A 39 -3.07 -7.07 -3.80
C VAL A 39 -3.49 -8.37 -3.11
N ARG A 40 -4.41 -8.27 -2.14
CA ARG A 40 -4.91 -9.42 -1.39
C ARG A 40 -5.94 -10.22 -2.19
N SER A 41 -6.38 -11.34 -1.61
CA SER A 41 -7.42 -12.19 -2.19
C SER A 41 -8.79 -11.50 -2.24
N ASP A 42 -9.70 -12.10 -3.01
CA ASP A 42 -11.09 -11.62 -3.08
C ASP A 42 -11.78 -11.67 -1.71
N ALA A 43 -11.53 -12.71 -0.95
CA ALA A 43 -12.11 -12.85 0.40
C ALA A 43 -11.62 -11.74 1.34
N ALA A 44 -10.35 -11.39 1.27
CA ALA A 44 -9.79 -10.30 2.07
C ALA A 44 -10.40 -8.96 1.68
N TRP A 45 -10.52 -8.70 0.40
CA TRP A 45 -11.14 -7.49 -0.13
C TRP A 45 -12.58 -7.33 0.36
N SER A 46 -13.36 -8.38 0.30
CA SER A 46 -14.76 -8.36 0.75
C SER A 46 -14.87 -8.12 2.26
N GLN A 47 -13.94 -8.67 3.03
CA GLN A 47 -13.93 -8.54 4.49
C GLN A 47 -13.67 -7.10 4.94
N GLY A 48 -12.80 -6.38 4.23
CA GLY A 48 -12.49 -4.98 4.53
C GLY A 48 -11.36 -4.47 3.66
N ARG A 49 -11.41 -3.17 3.31
CA ARG A 49 -10.44 -2.55 2.43
C ARG A 49 -10.31 -1.06 2.71
N ILE A 50 -9.22 -0.49 2.24
CA ILE A 50 -9.02 0.97 2.28
C ILE A 50 -10.01 1.60 1.29
N PRO A 51 -10.79 2.61 1.70
CA PRO A 51 -11.74 3.26 0.80
C PRO A 51 -11.04 3.83 -0.44
N GLY A 52 -11.62 3.60 -1.61
CA GLY A 52 -11.08 4.09 -2.87
C GLY A 52 -9.94 3.26 -3.46
N ALA A 53 -9.50 2.20 -2.77
CA ALA A 53 -8.49 1.30 -3.31
C ALA A 53 -9.03 0.53 -4.52
N VAL A 54 -8.12 0.16 -5.40
CA VAL A 54 -8.41 -0.71 -6.54
C VAL A 54 -7.92 -2.11 -6.20
N HIS A 55 -8.77 -3.11 -6.42
CA HIS A 55 -8.43 -4.49 -6.10
C HIS A 55 -7.78 -5.18 -7.31
N VAL A 56 -6.52 -5.53 -7.16
CA VAL A 56 -5.77 -6.30 -8.16
C VAL A 56 -4.93 -7.35 -7.43
N PRO A 57 -5.46 -8.56 -7.25
CA PRO A 57 -4.68 -9.63 -6.61
C PRO A 57 -3.31 -9.82 -7.27
N ASN A 58 -2.31 -10.18 -6.49
CA ASN A 58 -0.94 -10.32 -6.99
C ASN A 58 -0.83 -11.21 -8.23
N ALA A 59 -1.63 -12.28 -8.30
CA ALA A 59 -1.61 -13.19 -9.45
C ALA A 59 -2.04 -12.52 -10.75
N GLU A 60 -2.79 -11.42 -10.67
CA GLU A 60 -3.32 -10.70 -11.83
C GLU A 60 -2.59 -9.39 -12.11
N LEU A 61 -1.68 -8.99 -11.21
CA LEU A 61 -1.12 -7.64 -11.23
C LEU A 61 -0.31 -7.36 -12.50
N ALA A 62 0.55 -8.30 -12.90
CA ALA A 62 1.37 -8.11 -14.09
C ALA A 62 0.53 -7.92 -15.36
N GLU A 63 -0.60 -8.62 -15.47
CA GLU A 63 -1.48 -8.56 -16.63
C GLU A 63 -2.34 -7.28 -16.60
N ARG A 64 -2.81 -6.87 -15.41
CA ARG A 64 -3.79 -5.79 -15.29
C ARG A 64 -3.18 -4.42 -15.04
N ALA A 65 -1.89 -4.33 -14.71
CA ALA A 65 -1.26 -3.09 -14.28
C ALA A 65 -1.43 -1.96 -15.30
N SER A 66 -1.22 -2.22 -16.58
CA SER A 66 -1.29 -1.18 -17.61
C SER A 66 -2.71 -0.60 -17.80
N SER A 67 -3.74 -1.41 -17.52
CA SER A 67 -5.13 -0.94 -17.57
C SER A 67 -5.49 -0.10 -16.34
N VAL A 68 -4.97 -0.51 -15.18
CA VAL A 68 -5.27 0.14 -13.89
C VAL A 68 -4.45 1.43 -13.73
N ALA A 69 -3.20 1.41 -14.16
CA ALA A 69 -2.26 2.52 -14.06
C ALA A 69 -1.49 2.69 -15.37
N PRO A 70 -2.08 3.39 -16.36
CA PRO A 70 -1.41 3.55 -17.66
C PRO A 70 -0.17 4.44 -17.64
N ASP A 71 -0.04 5.34 -16.65
CA ASP A 71 1.12 6.22 -16.53
C ASP A 71 2.17 5.55 -15.63
N LEU A 72 3.32 5.21 -16.23
CA LEU A 72 4.42 4.55 -15.52
C LEU A 72 5.06 5.42 -14.44
N ASN A 73 4.81 6.72 -14.43
CA ASN A 73 5.38 7.64 -13.45
C ASN A 73 4.34 8.09 -12.39
N ALA A 74 3.11 7.64 -12.50
CA ALA A 74 2.07 7.98 -11.53
C ALA A 74 2.39 7.40 -10.14
N PRO A 75 2.08 8.13 -9.06
CA PRO A 75 2.31 7.60 -7.72
C PRO A 75 1.37 6.44 -7.41
N ILE A 76 1.93 5.34 -6.93
CA ILE A 76 1.19 4.12 -6.58
C ILE A 76 1.60 3.68 -5.17
N ALA A 77 0.61 3.31 -4.36
CA ALA A 77 0.83 2.70 -3.05
C ALA A 77 0.18 1.31 -3.06
N VAL A 78 0.94 0.29 -2.68
CA VAL A 78 0.51 -1.10 -2.68
C VAL A 78 0.40 -1.60 -1.26
N TYR A 79 -0.71 -2.24 -0.89
CA TYR A 79 -0.86 -2.80 0.44
C TYR A 79 -1.33 -4.24 0.44
N CYS A 80 -1.01 -4.94 1.52
CA CYS A 80 -1.42 -6.30 1.83
C CYS A 80 -2.06 -6.32 3.23
N TRP A 81 -1.99 -7.44 3.93
CA TRP A 81 -2.66 -7.60 5.23
C TRP A 81 -2.03 -6.82 6.38
N GLY A 82 -0.74 -7.04 6.64
CA GLY A 82 -0.11 -6.51 7.84
C GLY A 82 1.41 -6.71 7.84
N PRO A 83 2.06 -6.48 9.00
CA PRO A 83 3.54 -6.48 9.06
C PRO A 83 4.20 -7.80 8.64
N GLY A 84 3.52 -8.92 8.87
CA GLY A 84 4.06 -10.23 8.54
C GLY A 84 3.80 -10.67 7.10
N CYS A 85 3.12 -9.85 6.30
CA CYS A 85 2.76 -10.18 4.92
C CYS A 85 3.74 -9.55 3.94
N ASN A 86 4.31 -10.32 3.04
CA ASN A 86 5.18 -9.81 2.00
C ASN A 86 4.47 -9.57 0.65
N GLY A 87 3.14 -9.64 0.63
CA GLY A 87 2.36 -9.47 -0.58
C GLY A 87 2.53 -8.10 -1.22
N SER A 88 2.59 -7.04 -0.42
CA SER A 88 2.85 -5.68 -0.93
C SER A 88 4.26 -5.54 -1.49
N THR A 89 5.25 -6.16 -0.84
CA THR A 89 6.63 -6.18 -1.34
C THR A 89 6.70 -6.86 -2.71
N ARG A 90 6.02 -8.01 -2.85
CA ARG A 90 5.96 -8.74 -4.12
C ARG A 90 5.23 -7.93 -5.20
N GLY A 91 4.12 -7.29 -4.84
CA GLY A 91 3.36 -6.44 -5.76
C GLY A 91 4.17 -5.23 -6.23
N ALA A 92 4.85 -4.57 -5.30
CA ALA A 92 5.73 -3.45 -5.62
C ALA A 92 6.88 -3.87 -6.55
N LEU A 93 7.47 -5.05 -6.30
CA LEU A 93 8.52 -5.60 -7.17
C LEU A 93 7.99 -5.88 -8.58
N THR A 94 6.79 -6.45 -8.68
CA THR A 94 6.14 -6.69 -9.99
C THR A 94 5.98 -5.39 -10.76
N LEU A 95 5.44 -4.36 -10.11
CA LEU A 95 5.24 -3.06 -10.76
C LEU A 95 6.56 -2.41 -11.17
N ALA A 96 7.54 -2.41 -10.27
CA ALA A 96 8.86 -1.86 -10.59
C ALA A 96 9.51 -2.59 -11.77
N SER A 97 9.34 -3.92 -11.84
CA SER A 97 9.85 -4.73 -12.96
C SER A 97 9.15 -4.43 -14.27
N LEU A 98 7.93 -3.92 -14.23
CA LEU A 98 7.18 -3.49 -15.42
C LEU A 98 7.49 -2.05 -15.84
N GLY A 99 8.37 -1.36 -15.11
CA GLY A 99 8.80 -0.01 -15.46
C GLY A 99 8.14 1.12 -14.66
N TYR A 100 7.30 0.79 -13.68
CA TYR A 100 6.71 1.81 -12.80
C TYR A 100 7.78 2.40 -11.89
N THR A 101 7.90 3.73 -11.87
CA THR A 101 9.00 4.43 -11.21
C THR A 101 8.65 5.01 -9.85
N ASN A 102 7.37 5.11 -9.51
CA ASN A 102 6.92 5.82 -8.33
C ASN A 102 6.00 4.94 -7.48
N VAL A 103 6.53 3.80 -7.04
CA VAL A 103 5.79 2.79 -6.28
C VAL A 103 6.28 2.79 -4.85
N LYS A 104 5.34 2.78 -3.90
CA LYS A 104 5.63 2.58 -2.47
C LYS A 104 4.83 1.39 -1.94
N GLU A 105 5.43 0.63 -1.03
CA GLU A 105 4.66 -0.35 -0.27
C GLU A 105 4.20 0.27 1.06
N VAL A 106 3.00 -0.10 1.47
CA VAL A 106 2.40 0.39 2.72
C VAL A 106 2.80 -0.54 3.86
N ILE A 107 3.72 -0.08 4.70
CA ILE A 107 4.17 -0.82 5.88
C ILE A 107 3.00 -0.92 6.87
N GLY A 108 2.81 -2.11 7.43
CA GLY A 108 1.70 -2.38 8.33
C GLY A 108 0.39 -2.74 7.65
N GLY A 109 0.25 -2.40 6.38
CA GLY A 109 -0.86 -2.82 5.54
C GLY A 109 -2.24 -2.45 6.06
N PHE A 110 -3.23 -3.25 5.67
CA PHE A 110 -4.62 -3.06 6.07
C PHE A 110 -4.80 -3.15 7.59
N GLU A 111 -4.06 -4.04 8.25
CA GLU A 111 -4.16 -4.20 9.71
C GLU A 111 -3.88 -2.88 10.42
N TYR A 112 -2.76 -2.23 10.12
CA TYR A 112 -2.39 -0.99 10.78
C TYR A 112 -3.28 0.18 10.34
N TRP A 113 -3.70 0.20 9.09
CA TRP A 113 -4.69 1.17 8.63
C TRP A 113 -5.94 1.15 9.52
N ALA A 114 -6.50 -0.03 9.74
CA ALA A 114 -7.69 -0.20 10.58
C ALA A 114 -7.40 0.12 12.05
N ARG A 115 -6.26 -0.37 12.58
CA ARG A 115 -5.89 -0.15 13.99
C ARG A 115 -5.63 1.31 14.33
N GLU A 116 -5.19 2.11 13.38
CA GLU A 116 -4.99 3.54 13.58
C GLU A 116 -6.29 4.32 13.53
N GLY A 117 -7.42 3.66 13.35
CA GLY A 117 -8.73 4.29 13.36
C GLY A 117 -9.13 4.94 12.05
N LEU A 118 -8.44 4.61 10.96
CA LEU A 118 -8.78 5.13 9.65
C LEU A 118 -9.99 4.40 9.07
N ALA A 119 -10.72 5.07 8.17
CA ALA A 119 -11.97 4.53 7.63
C ALA A 119 -11.74 3.26 6.81
N VAL A 120 -12.61 2.28 7.02
CA VAL A 120 -12.61 1.00 6.32
C VAL A 120 -13.95 0.82 5.62
N VAL A 121 -13.92 0.26 4.42
CA VAL A 121 -15.11 -0.14 3.67
C VAL A 121 -15.11 -1.65 3.54
N SER A 122 -16.28 -2.24 3.68
CA SER A 122 -16.51 -3.68 3.42
C SER A 122 -17.78 -3.83 2.59
N ASP A 123 -18.14 -5.07 2.28
CA ASP A 123 -19.37 -5.34 1.57
C ASP A 123 -20.63 -4.95 2.38
N THR A 124 -20.46 -4.74 3.69
CA THR A 124 -21.56 -4.35 4.59
C THR A 124 -21.58 -2.86 4.91
N GLY A 125 -20.62 -2.08 4.45
CA GLY A 125 -20.62 -0.63 4.63
C GLY A 125 -19.31 -0.07 5.12
N ARG A 126 -19.34 1.20 5.55
CA ARG A 126 -18.17 1.96 6.00
C ARG A 126 -18.13 2.01 7.52
N SER A 127 -16.96 1.85 8.09
CA SER A 127 -16.77 1.87 9.54
C SER A 127 -15.39 2.43 9.91
N ARG A 128 -15.25 2.76 11.21
CA ARG A 128 -13.97 3.08 11.84
C ARG A 128 -13.95 2.41 13.20
N GLN A 129 -12.83 1.83 13.58
CA GLN A 129 -12.63 1.41 14.96
C GLN A 129 -11.93 2.51 15.76
N ALA A 130 -11.98 2.44 17.09
CA ALA A 130 -11.20 3.32 17.93
C ALA A 130 -9.70 3.08 17.67
N PRO A 131 -8.87 4.15 17.63
CA PRO A 131 -7.43 3.95 17.46
C PRO A 131 -6.85 3.03 18.54
N ASP A 132 -6.05 2.06 18.10
CA ASP A 132 -5.32 1.19 19.03
C ASP A 132 -4.16 2.01 19.64
N PRO A 133 -4.08 2.13 20.98
CA PRO A 133 -3.04 2.95 21.59
C PRO A 133 -1.61 2.43 21.38
N LEU A 134 -1.45 1.23 20.82
CA LEU A 134 -0.14 0.71 20.46
C LEU A 134 0.31 1.17 19.08
N THR A 135 -0.59 1.72 18.26
CA THR A 135 -0.26 2.15 16.89
C THR A 135 -0.07 3.65 16.76
N ALA A 136 -0.72 4.43 17.64
CA ALA A 136 -0.66 5.89 17.57
C ALA A 136 -0.87 6.49 18.96
N PRO A 137 -0.34 7.70 19.21
CA PRO A 137 -0.64 8.40 20.45
C PRO A 137 -2.14 8.69 20.54
N VAL A 138 -2.71 8.45 21.71
CA VAL A 138 -4.07 8.89 22.03
C VAL A 138 -3.97 10.12 22.92
N ALA A 139 -4.57 11.19 22.47
CA ALA A 139 -4.57 12.45 23.22
C ALA A 139 -5.49 12.36 24.43
#